data_509af11f8e378c371425fa3ab31f214a
#
_entry.id   509af11f8e378c371425fa3ab31f214a
#
_cell.length_a   1.000
_cell.length_b   1.000
_cell.length_c   1.000
_cell.angle_alpha   90.00
_cell.angle_beta   90.00
_cell.angle_gamma   90.00
#
_symmetry.space_group_name_H-M   'P 1'
#
loop_
_entity.id
_entity.type
_entity.pdbx_description
1 polymer ?
#
loop_
_entity_poly.entity_id
_entity_poly.type
_entity_poly.pdbx_seq_one_letter_code
_entity_poly.pdbx_strand_id
1 'polypeptide(L)'
;MVAALLGTGAAGCRMRADAAPPAPAPQAGEVRAMSRFEKPSDDELRKRLTPLQYEVTQDDGTEPPFRNEYWDEHRDGIYVDVVSGEPLFSSLDKYDSGTGWPSFTRPLEPENVTTREDYSLLMPRIEARSREAGSHLGHVFDDGPAPGGLRYCMNSAALRFIPVDRLEAEGYGRYLPLFGRAPG
;
A
#
# COMPACT_ATOMS: atom_id res chain seq x y z
N MET A 1 -65.62 63.81 5.72
CA MET A 1 -64.55 63.97 6.72
C MET A 1 -63.53 62.84 6.53
N VAL A 2 -62.44 63.15 5.87
CA VAL A 2 -61.40 62.17 5.48
C VAL A 2 -60.10 62.72 6.01
N ALA A 3 -59.46 61.99 6.86
CA ALA A 3 -58.12 62.29 7.38
C ALA A 3 -57.05 61.43 6.64
N ALA A 4 -56.14 62.10 5.97
CA ALA A 4 -55.00 61.52 5.33
C ALA A 4 -53.87 61.38 6.34
N LEU A 5 -53.22 60.22 6.42
CA LEU A 5 -51.99 60.00 7.15
C LEU A 5 -50.90 59.64 6.17
N LEU A 6 -49.91 60.51 6.12
CA LEU A 6 -48.66 60.40 5.37
C LEU A 6 -47.74 59.36 6.09
N GLY A 7 -47.36 58.33 5.41
CA GLY A 7 -46.36 57.38 5.85
C GLY A 7 -45.00 57.71 5.22
N THR A 8 -44.02 58.02 6.05
CA THR A 8 -42.62 58.29 5.69
C THR A 8 -41.92 56.99 5.43
N GLY A 9 -41.48 56.78 4.21
CA GLY A 9 -40.60 55.63 3.84
C GLY A 9 -39.17 55.83 4.30
N ALA A 10 -38.68 54.93 5.17
CA ALA A 10 -37.29 54.84 5.49
C ALA A 10 -36.58 53.96 4.47
N ALA A 11 -35.72 54.56 3.69
CA ALA A 11 -34.82 53.82 2.78
C ALA A 11 -33.71 53.11 3.59
N GLY A 12 -33.90 51.84 3.80
CA GLY A 12 -32.86 50.98 4.38
C GLY A 12 -31.72 50.72 3.38
N CYS A 13 -30.60 51.35 3.59
CA CYS A 13 -29.37 51.08 2.88
C CYS A 13 -28.87 49.67 3.27
N ARG A 14 -29.08 48.66 2.43
CA ARG A 14 -28.48 47.33 2.61
C ARG A 14 -27.01 47.42 2.19
N MET A 15 -26.11 47.48 3.15
CA MET A 15 -24.69 47.20 2.91
C MET A 15 -24.56 45.76 2.40
N ARG A 16 -24.13 45.63 1.15
CA ARG A 16 -23.63 44.36 0.63
C ARG A 16 -22.33 44.06 1.36
N ALA A 17 -22.30 42.98 2.13
CA ALA A 17 -21.07 42.44 2.60
C ALA A 17 -20.28 41.92 1.38
N ASP A 18 -19.15 42.57 1.08
CA ASP A 18 -18.20 42.06 0.11
C ASP A 18 -17.69 40.71 0.63
N ALA A 19 -18.13 39.64 -0.01
CA ALA A 19 -17.55 38.30 0.23
C ALA A 19 -16.09 38.34 -0.23
N ALA A 20 -15.18 38.07 0.69
CA ALA A 20 -13.77 37.88 0.36
C ALA A 20 -13.63 36.86 -0.78
N PRO A 21 -12.70 37.05 -1.73
CA PRO A 21 -12.44 36.08 -2.79
C PRO A 21 -12.09 34.73 -2.19
N PRO A 22 -12.52 33.60 -2.78
CA PRO A 22 -12.13 32.28 -2.30
C PRO A 22 -10.61 32.15 -2.34
N ALA A 23 -10.04 31.57 -1.27
CA ALA A 23 -8.63 31.24 -1.21
C ALA A 23 -8.23 30.46 -2.48
N PRO A 24 -7.05 30.73 -3.08
CA PRO A 24 -6.59 29.95 -4.23
C PRO A 24 -6.56 28.47 -3.85
N ALA A 25 -7.10 27.65 -4.74
CA ALA A 25 -7.01 26.21 -4.62
C ALA A 25 -5.53 25.82 -4.44
N PRO A 26 -5.19 24.84 -3.58
CA PRO A 26 -3.83 24.40 -3.44
C PRO A 26 -3.31 24.03 -4.84
N GLN A 27 -2.27 24.74 -5.28
CA GLN A 27 -1.59 24.40 -6.52
C GLN A 27 -1.12 22.95 -6.35
N ALA A 28 -1.45 22.10 -7.33
CA ALA A 28 -0.98 20.75 -7.40
C ALA A 28 0.54 20.81 -7.25
N GLY A 29 1.00 20.54 -6.02
CA GLY A 29 2.42 20.46 -5.73
C GLY A 29 3.00 19.51 -6.74
N GLU A 30 4.13 19.87 -7.31
CA GLU A 30 4.91 19.06 -8.22
C GLU A 30 4.86 17.62 -7.74
N VAL A 31 4.09 16.80 -8.48
CA VAL A 31 4.22 15.36 -8.41
C VAL A 31 5.66 15.13 -8.88
N ARG A 32 6.58 15.05 -7.90
CA ARG A 32 7.94 14.62 -8.14
C ARG A 32 7.79 13.38 -8.97
N ALA A 33 8.14 13.48 -10.24
CA ALA A 33 8.10 12.38 -11.18
C ALA A 33 8.89 11.26 -10.49
N MET A 34 8.15 10.29 -9.90
CA MET A 34 8.76 9.08 -9.36
C MET A 34 9.52 8.51 -10.53
N SER A 35 10.83 8.43 -10.41
CA SER A 35 11.65 7.80 -11.44
C SER A 35 11.02 6.45 -11.68
N ARG A 36 10.55 6.24 -12.92
CA ARG A 36 9.89 5.00 -13.29
C ARG A 36 10.85 3.87 -12.94
N PHE A 37 10.42 2.95 -12.08
CA PHE A 37 11.25 1.80 -11.74
C PHE A 37 11.64 1.08 -13.01
N GLU A 38 12.93 0.85 -13.20
CA GLU A 38 13.46 0.06 -14.28
C GLU A 38 13.98 -1.26 -13.69
N LYS A 39 13.34 -2.36 -14.08
CA LYS A 39 13.71 -3.67 -13.57
C LYS A 39 15.16 -3.99 -13.98
N PRO A 40 16.04 -4.33 -13.00
CA PRO A 40 17.41 -4.71 -13.32
C PRO A 40 17.47 -5.92 -14.26
N SER A 41 18.56 -6.04 -14.99
CA SER A 41 18.82 -7.23 -15.82
C SER A 41 18.89 -8.50 -14.97
N ASP A 42 18.69 -9.65 -15.61
CA ASP A 42 18.76 -10.94 -14.94
C ASP A 42 20.11 -11.16 -14.25
N ASP A 43 21.20 -10.81 -14.90
CA ASP A 43 22.55 -10.89 -14.34
C ASP A 43 22.75 -10.00 -13.10
N GLU A 44 22.10 -8.84 -13.06
CA GLU A 44 22.14 -7.93 -11.91
C GLU A 44 21.25 -8.45 -10.77
N LEU A 45 20.09 -9.02 -11.07
CA LEU A 45 19.23 -9.65 -10.08
C LEU A 45 19.95 -10.84 -9.42
N ARG A 46 20.63 -11.69 -10.18
CA ARG A 46 21.42 -12.81 -9.63
C ARG A 46 22.56 -12.36 -8.71
N LYS A 47 23.08 -11.14 -8.91
CA LYS A 47 24.13 -10.57 -8.05
C LYS A 47 23.58 -9.91 -6.79
N ARG A 48 22.36 -9.36 -6.85
CA ARG A 48 21.72 -8.61 -5.74
C ARG A 48 20.93 -9.50 -4.80
N LEU A 49 20.28 -10.53 -5.35
CA LEU A 49 19.39 -11.42 -4.61
C LEU A 49 20.13 -12.64 -4.11
N THR A 50 19.71 -13.19 -2.99
CA THR A 50 20.12 -14.54 -2.60
C THR A 50 19.54 -15.56 -3.60
N PRO A 51 20.12 -16.78 -3.68
CA PRO A 51 19.56 -17.81 -4.56
C PRO A 51 18.08 -18.08 -4.33
N LEU A 52 17.63 -18.12 -3.05
CA LEU A 52 16.22 -18.33 -2.71
C LEU A 52 15.33 -17.13 -3.13
N GLN A 53 15.80 -15.89 -2.90
CA GLN A 53 15.04 -14.70 -3.35
C GLN A 53 14.89 -14.68 -4.87
N TYR A 54 15.94 -15.04 -5.59
CA TYR A 54 15.90 -15.13 -7.05
C TYR A 54 14.92 -16.21 -7.50
N GLU A 55 15.06 -17.44 -6.98
CA GLU A 55 14.17 -18.56 -7.29
C GLU A 55 12.71 -18.21 -7.04
N VAL A 56 12.39 -17.60 -5.89
CA VAL A 56 11.02 -17.22 -5.55
C VAL A 56 10.52 -16.11 -6.46
N THR A 57 11.27 -15.01 -6.64
CA THR A 57 10.75 -13.82 -7.31
C THR A 57 10.77 -13.90 -8.83
N GLN A 58 11.70 -14.69 -9.41
CA GLN A 58 11.91 -14.76 -10.87
C GLN A 58 11.49 -16.10 -11.48
N ASP A 59 11.62 -17.20 -10.73
CA ASP A 59 11.33 -18.55 -11.23
C ASP A 59 10.04 -19.14 -10.59
N ASP A 60 9.20 -18.29 -9.99
CA ASP A 60 7.90 -18.64 -9.36
C ASP A 60 8.03 -19.73 -8.28
N GLY A 61 9.17 -19.77 -7.58
CA GLY A 61 9.46 -20.72 -6.51
C GLY A 61 8.65 -20.48 -5.24
N THR A 62 8.71 -21.45 -4.33
CA THR A 62 8.07 -21.36 -3.01
C THR A 62 9.05 -21.79 -1.93
N GLU A 63 9.28 -20.96 -0.95
CA GLU A 63 10.10 -21.27 0.22
C GLU A 63 9.42 -22.28 1.17
N PRO A 64 10.16 -23.01 2.02
CA PRO A 64 9.56 -23.95 2.96
C PRO A 64 8.70 -23.27 4.05
N PRO A 65 7.55 -23.87 4.44
CA PRO A 65 6.73 -23.35 5.53
C PRO A 65 7.47 -23.45 6.87
N PHE A 66 7.21 -22.51 7.79
CA PHE A 66 7.80 -22.43 9.15
C PHE A 66 9.33 -22.32 9.17
N ARG A 67 9.97 -22.15 8.04
CA ARG A 67 11.41 -22.04 7.87
C ARG A 67 11.77 -20.89 6.95
N ASN A 68 11.08 -19.77 7.11
CA ASN A 68 11.26 -18.53 6.37
C ASN A 68 11.30 -17.36 7.35
N GLU A 69 11.71 -16.19 6.88
CA GLU A 69 12.09 -15.07 7.75
C GLU A 69 10.90 -14.41 8.48
N TYR A 70 9.73 -14.33 7.81
CA TYR A 70 8.64 -13.47 8.30
C TYR A 70 7.37 -14.22 8.71
N TRP A 71 7.33 -15.55 8.73
CA TRP A 71 6.14 -16.27 9.16
C TRP A 71 5.75 -15.91 10.60
N ASP A 72 6.73 -15.72 11.49
CA ASP A 72 6.58 -15.38 12.91
C ASP A 72 7.09 -13.95 13.23
N GLU A 73 7.07 -13.03 12.26
CA GLU A 73 7.42 -11.61 12.49
C GLU A 73 6.20 -10.83 12.99
N HIS A 74 6.31 -10.21 14.18
CA HIS A 74 5.22 -9.50 14.86
C HIS A 74 5.50 -8.02 15.12
N ARG A 75 6.67 -7.50 14.75
CA ARG A 75 6.99 -6.09 14.91
C ARG A 75 6.15 -5.22 13.97
N ASP A 76 5.87 -3.98 14.42
CA ASP A 76 5.22 -2.98 13.57
C ASP A 76 6.13 -2.54 12.44
N GLY A 77 5.58 -2.48 11.23
CA GLY A 77 6.30 -2.07 10.03
C GLY A 77 5.56 -2.41 8.75
N ILE A 78 6.25 -2.20 7.64
CA ILE A 78 5.74 -2.55 6.31
C ILE A 78 6.63 -3.59 5.63
N TYR A 79 6.05 -4.30 4.68
CA TYR A 79 6.72 -5.25 3.81
C TYR A 79 6.76 -4.68 2.40
N VAL A 80 7.94 -4.59 1.83
CA VAL A 80 8.17 -4.08 0.48
C VAL A 80 8.71 -5.19 -0.42
N ASP A 81 8.54 -5.05 -1.73
CA ASP A 81 9.15 -5.96 -2.70
C ASP A 81 10.68 -5.94 -2.57
N VAL A 82 11.31 -7.09 -2.55
CA VAL A 82 12.77 -7.20 -2.38
C VAL A 82 13.55 -6.67 -3.59
N VAL A 83 12.92 -6.62 -4.76
CA VAL A 83 13.52 -6.19 -6.03
C VAL A 83 13.33 -4.69 -6.26
N SER A 84 12.09 -4.20 -6.21
CA SER A 84 11.75 -2.80 -6.52
C SER A 84 11.72 -1.89 -5.29
N GLY A 85 11.45 -2.44 -4.11
CA GLY A 85 11.18 -1.65 -2.91
C GLY A 85 9.76 -1.08 -2.87
N GLU A 86 8.86 -1.43 -3.81
CA GLU A 86 7.48 -0.96 -3.73
C GLU A 86 6.77 -1.51 -2.49
N PRO A 87 5.98 -0.67 -1.78
CA PRO A 87 5.29 -1.10 -0.57
C PRO A 87 4.12 -2.02 -0.90
N LEU A 88 4.09 -3.20 -0.26
CA LEU A 88 3.14 -4.26 -0.57
C LEU A 88 2.15 -4.54 0.56
N PHE A 89 2.65 -4.70 1.81
CA PHE A 89 1.82 -5.09 2.94
C PHE A 89 2.20 -4.34 4.21
N SER A 90 1.26 -4.31 5.18
CA SER A 90 1.48 -3.75 6.52
C SER A 90 1.40 -4.84 7.59
N SER A 91 2.18 -4.71 8.65
CA SER A 91 2.05 -5.56 9.85
C SER A 91 0.67 -5.47 10.50
N LEU A 92 -0.04 -4.35 10.30
CA LEU A 92 -1.40 -4.15 10.81
C LEU A 92 -2.44 -5.07 10.16
N ASP A 93 -2.15 -5.55 8.96
CA ASP A 93 -3.01 -6.47 8.19
C ASP A 93 -2.46 -7.91 8.21
N LYS A 94 -1.31 -8.15 8.89
CA LYS A 94 -0.71 -9.47 9.06
C LYS A 94 -1.39 -10.24 10.18
N TYR A 95 -1.54 -11.55 10.00
CA TYR A 95 -2.08 -12.44 11.03
C TYR A 95 -1.45 -13.82 10.96
N ASP A 96 -1.56 -14.58 12.06
CA ASP A 96 -1.15 -15.98 12.08
C ASP A 96 -2.21 -16.86 11.42
N SER A 97 -1.90 -17.34 10.23
CA SER A 97 -2.77 -18.24 9.46
C SER A 97 -2.54 -19.72 9.79
N GLY A 98 -1.51 -20.05 10.57
CA GLY A 98 -1.10 -21.44 10.84
C GLY A 98 -0.50 -22.16 9.64
N THR A 99 -0.29 -21.49 8.49
CA THR A 99 0.22 -22.14 7.27
C THR A 99 1.74 -22.17 7.18
N GLY A 100 2.42 -21.38 8.02
CA GLY A 100 3.88 -21.30 8.04
C GLY A 100 4.49 -20.32 7.06
N TRP A 101 3.68 -19.46 6.45
CA TRP A 101 4.09 -18.31 5.65
C TRP A 101 3.44 -17.01 6.16
N PRO A 102 4.08 -15.84 5.96
CA PRO A 102 3.45 -14.57 6.30
C PRO A 102 2.15 -14.41 5.52
N SER A 103 1.08 -14.12 6.25
CA SER A 103 -0.27 -14.02 5.70
C SER A 103 -0.88 -12.67 6.05
N PHE A 104 -1.54 -12.03 5.06
CA PHE A 104 -2.13 -10.71 5.19
C PHE A 104 -3.59 -10.74 4.74
N THR A 105 -4.40 -9.85 5.32
CA THR A 105 -5.83 -9.72 4.94
C THR A 105 -6.03 -8.88 3.69
N ARG A 106 -5.09 -7.97 3.38
CA ARG A 106 -5.11 -7.07 2.21
C ARG A 106 -3.74 -6.48 1.94
N PRO A 107 -3.51 -5.98 0.71
CA PRO A 107 -2.36 -5.14 0.39
C PRO A 107 -2.42 -3.78 1.11
N LEU A 108 -1.24 -3.18 1.36
CA LEU A 108 -1.09 -1.81 1.86
C LEU A 108 -1.50 -0.79 0.78
N GLU A 109 -1.02 -0.99 -0.43
CA GLU A 109 -1.38 -0.24 -1.64
C GLU A 109 -1.93 -1.25 -2.66
N PRO A 110 -3.26 -1.33 -2.85
CA PRO A 110 -3.86 -2.33 -3.74
C PRO A 110 -3.33 -2.32 -5.17
N GLU A 111 -2.94 -1.14 -5.66
CA GLU A 111 -2.36 -0.98 -6.99
C GLU A 111 -0.98 -1.60 -7.17
N ASN A 112 -0.25 -1.86 -6.08
CA ASN A 112 1.09 -2.44 -6.12
C ASN A 112 1.08 -3.98 -6.18
N VAL A 113 -0.08 -4.61 -5.98
CA VAL A 113 -0.23 -6.05 -6.08
C VAL A 113 -1.16 -6.39 -7.23
N THR A 114 -0.65 -7.09 -8.22
CA THR A 114 -1.42 -7.61 -9.34
C THR A 114 -1.70 -9.09 -9.15
N THR A 115 -2.81 -9.58 -9.70
CA THR A 115 -3.17 -11.00 -9.62
C THR A 115 -3.37 -11.60 -10.99
N ARG A 116 -3.04 -12.88 -11.14
CA ARG A 116 -3.33 -13.67 -12.34
C ARG A 116 -3.70 -15.11 -11.96
N GLU A 117 -4.40 -15.77 -12.86
CA GLU A 117 -4.67 -17.21 -12.69
C GLU A 117 -3.39 -18.03 -12.89
N ASP A 118 -3.16 -18.97 -11.98
CA ASP A 118 -2.05 -19.91 -12.00
C ASP A 118 -2.57 -21.35 -12.14
N TYR A 119 -2.22 -21.98 -13.24
CA TYR A 119 -2.59 -23.35 -13.59
C TYR A 119 -1.42 -24.34 -13.47
N SER A 120 -0.33 -23.97 -12.82
CA SER A 120 0.86 -24.84 -12.67
C SER A 120 0.60 -26.12 -11.88
N LEU A 121 -0.45 -26.15 -11.05
CA LEU A 121 -0.91 -27.31 -10.32
C LEU A 121 -2.26 -27.81 -10.86
N LEU A 122 -2.72 -28.97 -10.35
CA LEU A 122 -3.99 -29.60 -10.76
C LEU A 122 -5.22 -28.73 -10.46
N MET A 123 -5.14 -27.80 -9.53
CA MET A 123 -6.22 -26.85 -9.22
C MET A 123 -5.74 -25.42 -9.53
N PRO A 124 -6.60 -24.63 -10.20
CA PRO A 124 -6.27 -23.23 -10.46
C PRO A 124 -6.15 -22.46 -9.14
N ARG A 125 -5.18 -21.57 -9.08
CA ARG A 125 -4.94 -20.67 -7.95
C ARG A 125 -4.87 -19.24 -8.45
N ILE A 126 -4.96 -18.27 -7.56
CA ILE A 126 -4.72 -16.86 -7.88
C ILE A 126 -3.32 -16.49 -7.39
N GLU A 127 -2.41 -16.26 -8.32
CA GLU A 127 -1.07 -15.78 -8.03
C GLU A 127 -1.09 -14.29 -7.76
N ALA A 128 -0.30 -13.85 -6.76
CA ALA A 128 0.00 -12.45 -6.48
C ALA A 128 1.41 -12.10 -6.96
N ARG A 129 1.53 -10.98 -7.66
CA ARG A 129 2.81 -10.43 -8.15
C ARG A 129 2.93 -8.95 -7.81
N SER A 130 4.14 -8.48 -7.60
CA SER A 130 4.41 -7.05 -7.49
C SER A 130 4.21 -6.35 -8.83
N ARG A 131 3.73 -5.11 -8.80
CA ARG A 131 3.41 -4.38 -10.03
C ARG A 131 4.66 -3.94 -10.78
N GLU A 132 5.63 -3.34 -10.08
CA GLU A 132 6.79 -2.72 -10.72
C GLU A 132 7.81 -3.77 -11.18
N ALA A 133 8.23 -4.66 -10.28
CA ALA A 133 9.23 -5.66 -10.62
C ALA A 133 8.64 -6.92 -11.29
N GLY A 134 7.33 -7.15 -11.14
CA GLY A 134 6.69 -8.39 -11.58
C GLY A 134 7.18 -9.60 -10.79
N SER A 135 7.68 -9.40 -9.56
CA SER A 135 8.13 -10.49 -8.68
C SER A 135 6.97 -11.39 -8.32
N HIS A 136 7.16 -12.70 -8.39
CA HIS A 136 6.25 -13.64 -7.76
C HIS A 136 6.27 -13.43 -6.25
N LEU A 137 5.12 -13.17 -5.64
CA LEU A 137 4.99 -12.95 -4.20
C LEU A 137 4.44 -14.18 -3.47
N GLY A 138 3.50 -14.86 -4.08
CA GLY A 138 2.74 -15.97 -3.49
C GLY A 138 1.37 -16.09 -4.12
N HIS A 139 0.37 -16.50 -3.31
CA HIS A 139 -0.99 -16.73 -3.80
C HIS A 139 -2.05 -16.12 -2.88
N VAL A 140 -3.22 -15.86 -3.45
CA VAL A 140 -4.41 -15.35 -2.74
C VAL A 140 -5.42 -16.48 -2.63
N PHE A 141 -5.96 -16.67 -1.42
CA PHE A 141 -6.96 -17.67 -1.07
C PHE A 141 -8.22 -17.00 -0.51
N ASP A 142 -9.34 -17.67 -0.55
CA ASP A 142 -10.65 -17.23 -0.05
C ASP A 142 -10.98 -17.78 1.35
N ASP A 143 -9.96 -18.22 2.08
CA ASP A 143 -10.04 -18.79 3.43
C ASP A 143 -9.50 -17.83 4.51
N GLY A 144 -9.41 -16.54 4.21
CA GLY A 144 -8.97 -15.51 5.14
C GLY A 144 -10.03 -15.11 6.17
N PRO A 145 -9.65 -14.31 7.18
CA PRO A 145 -10.58 -13.85 8.21
C PRO A 145 -11.59 -12.82 7.67
N ALA A 146 -12.75 -12.75 8.34
CA ALA A 146 -13.71 -11.68 8.10
C ALA A 146 -13.09 -10.29 8.44
N PRO A 147 -13.55 -9.18 7.79
CA PRO A 147 -14.67 -9.10 6.85
C PRO A 147 -14.28 -9.40 5.39
N GLY A 148 -13.00 -9.39 5.03
CA GLY A 148 -12.55 -9.48 3.63
C GLY A 148 -12.57 -10.92 3.07
N GLY A 149 -12.38 -11.92 3.92
CA GLY A 149 -12.37 -13.33 3.54
C GLY A 149 -11.15 -13.75 2.70
N LEU A 150 -10.23 -12.83 2.38
CA LEU A 150 -9.05 -13.13 1.59
C LEU A 150 -7.81 -13.35 2.47
N ARG A 151 -6.98 -14.29 2.05
CA ARG A 151 -5.66 -14.52 2.61
C ARG A 151 -4.60 -14.38 1.53
N TYR A 152 -3.77 -13.35 1.65
CA TYR A 152 -2.57 -13.15 0.87
C TYR A 152 -1.43 -13.92 1.54
N CYS A 153 -1.14 -15.13 1.04
CA CYS A 153 -0.10 -16.02 1.56
C CYS A 153 1.18 -15.79 0.76
N MET A 154 2.13 -15.08 1.35
CA MET A 154 3.30 -14.57 0.64
C MET A 154 4.58 -15.28 1.06
N ASN A 155 5.54 -15.38 0.14
CA ASN A 155 6.89 -15.84 0.45
C ASN A 155 7.68 -14.72 1.14
N SER A 156 8.31 -15.01 2.26
CA SER A 156 9.23 -14.08 2.93
C SER A 156 10.37 -13.67 2.02
N ALA A 157 10.87 -14.59 1.21
CA ALA A 157 11.96 -14.35 0.28
C ALA A 157 11.65 -13.30 -0.79
N ALA A 158 10.36 -13.07 -1.10
CA ALA A 158 9.93 -12.01 -2.01
C ALA A 158 9.81 -10.64 -1.33
N LEU A 159 9.89 -10.59 0.00
CA LEU A 159 9.63 -9.42 0.82
C LEU A 159 10.91 -8.93 1.51
N ARG A 160 10.91 -7.63 1.84
CA ARG A 160 11.83 -7.02 2.79
C ARG A 160 11.02 -6.28 3.85
N PHE A 161 11.20 -6.62 5.12
CA PHE A 161 10.53 -5.97 6.22
C PHE A 161 11.27 -4.69 6.62
N ILE A 162 10.51 -3.60 6.83
CA ILE A 162 11.00 -2.32 7.29
C ILE A 162 10.26 -1.97 8.59
N PRO A 163 10.92 -2.02 9.75
CA PRO A 163 10.29 -1.68 11.02
C PRO A 163 9.95 -0.19 11.08
N VAL A 164 8.93 0.16 11.87
CA VAL A 164 8.38 1.53 11.96
C VAL A 164 9.44 2.58 12.27
N ASP A 165 10.42 2.28 13.12
CA ASP A 165 11.50 3.19 13.49
C ASP A 165 12.51 3.47 12.36
N ARG A 166 12.45 2.70 11.27
CA ARG A 166 13.29 2.86 10.09
C ARG A 166 12.56 3.44 8.88
N LEU A 167 11.23 3.53 8.92
CA LEU A 167 10.41 3.95 7.77
C LEU A 167 10.87 5.29 7.19
N GLU A 168 11.15 6.28 8.04
CA GLU A 168 11.57 7.60 7.57
C GLU A 168 12.95 7.56 6.92
N ALA A 169 13.91 6.95 7.59
CA ALA A 169 15.29 6.84 7.11
C ALA A 169 15.39 6.07 5.77
N GLU A 170 14.44 5.16 5.52
CA GLU A 170 14.39 4.36 4.29
C GLU A 170 13.44 4.93 3.22
N GLY A 171 12.89 6.14 3.43
CA GLY A 171 12.06 6.84 2.44
C GLY A 171 10.58 6.46 2.46
N TYR A 172 10.13 5.74 3.49
CA TYR A 172 8.73 5.31 3.67
C TYR A 172 7.99 6.10 4.76
N GLY A 173 8.49 7.28 5.14
CA GLY A 173 7.94 8.11 6.22
C GLY A 173 6.44 8.42 6.07
N ARG A 174 5.92 8.42 4.85
CA ARG A 174 4.48 8.61 4.56
C ARG A 174 3.57 7.57 5.24
N TYR A 175 4.11 6.42 5.67
CA TYR A 175 3.37 5.36 6.35
C TYR A 175 3.42 5.44 7.88
N LEU A 176 4.22 6.35 8.46
CA LEU A 176 4.28 6.57 9.91
C LEU A 176 2.91 6.83 10.56
N PRO A 177 1.99 7.62 9.93
CA PRO A 177 0.67 7.86 10.48
C PRO A 177 -0.17 6.58 10.71
N LEU A 178 0.04 5.53 9.92
CA LEU A 178 -0.65 4.24 10.11
C LEU A 178 -0.36 3.62 11.48
N PHE A 179 0.83 3.92 12.03
CA PHE A 179 1.32 3.41 13.32
C PHE A 179 1.21 4.47 14.43
N GLY A 180 0.41 5.55 14.22
CA GLY A 180 0.22 6.61 15.19
C GLY A 180 1.45 7.52 15.40
N ARG A 181 2.38 7.55 14.45
CA ARG A 181 3.58 8.41 14.47
C ARG A 181 3.48 9.52 13.44
N ALA A 182 4.00 10.70 13.77
CA ALA A 182 4.10 11.80 12.80
C ALA A 182 5.35 11.63 11.94
N PRO A 183 5.32 12.01 10.65
CA PRO A 183 6.51 12.22 9.85
C PRO A 183 7.33 13.36 10.45
N GLY A 184 8.66 13.27 10.46
CA GLY A 184 9.55 14.31 10.95
C GLY A 184 9.76 15.47 9.98
#